data_f3c0f3dc33a91eecc2dd09f42f0b4bbf
#
_entry.id   f3c0f3dc33a91eecc2dd09f42f0b4bbf
#
_cell.length_a   1.000
_cell.length_b   1.000
_cell.length_c   1.000
_cell.angle_alpha   90.00
_cell.angle_beta   90.00
_cell.angle_gamma   90.00
#
_symmetry.space_group_name_H-M   'P 1'
#
loop_
_entity.id
_entity.type
_entity.pdbx_description
1 polymer ?
#
loop_
_entity_poly.entity_id
_entity_poly.type
_entity_poly.pdbx_seq_one_letter_code
_entity_poly.pdbx_strand_id
1 'polypeptide(L)'
;MINNYEKAVELLTSQGKFYINLGLERIALILDLLGNPQDKLKCIHVAGTNGKGSVCAMIAAVLETASIKTGLYTSPHIFEYTERIKINGSEISKEDFANYIFDICEIADKNSIHLTEFEILTAVMFKYFADNNVEVVVLETGLGGRFDATNVIKSNLCSIITHIDLDHTERLGNTRSEIAFEKAGIIKPDCPVITCEGYEEIKDKADQCNSLFVMVTPFEDTSGLSLRGTCQQENLSLALAAVRLVFPDIPESVIRDGIKSVKHPCRFQVCDNNLIIDASHNPNGAMALRESLDFYYPDKKRCFVFGCLKNKDYKKMMEILFEKGDEIYFYHFNNKNSCTINELQEVCKFPSKQFVSLKDLPDDNLKIVCGSFYMLNEIIPQSLVR
;
A
#
# COMPACT_ATOMS: atom_id res chain seq x y z
N MET A 1 -20.83 14.74 21.21
CA MET A 1 -20.92 13.27 21.43
C MET A 1 -20.02 12.63 20.40
N ILE A 2 -19.08 11.80 20.84
CA ILE A 2 -18.20 11.00 19.93
C ILE A 2 -19.13 10.03 19.18
N ASN A 3 -19.04 9.99 17.86
CA ASN A 3 -19.83 9.07 17.05
C ASN A 3 -19.29 7.62 17.14
N ASN A 4 -20.04 6.63 16.66
CA ASN A 4 -19.64 5.23 16.78
C ASN A 4 -18.34 4.90 16.02
N TYR A 5 -18.10 5.55 14.88
CA TYR A 5 -16.86 5.38 14.12
C TYR A 5 -15.64 5.86 14.92
N GLU A 6 -15.70 7.04 15.53
CA GLU A 6 -14.61 7.57 16.36
C GLU A 6 -14.31 6.65 17.54
N LYS A 7 -15.34 6.12 18.21
CA LYS A 7 -15.16 5.12 19.29
C LYS A 7 -14.51 3.83 18.80
N ALA A 8 -14.90 3.36 17.61
CA ALA A 8 -14.29 2.17 17.02
C ALA A 8 -12.81 2.41 16.67
N VAL A 9 -12.47 3.60 16.17
CA VAL A 9 -11.08 3.99 15.91
C VAL A 9 -10.27 4.10 17.21
N GLU A 10 -10.85 4.68 18.28
CA GLU A 10 -10.21 4.73 19.61
C GLU A 10 -9.96 3.32 20.15
N LEU A 11 -10.93 2.42 20.08
CA LEU A 11 -10.79 1.02 20.49
C LEU A 11 -9.68 0.32 19.70
N LEU A 12 -9.70 0.43 18.37
CA LEU A 12 -8.73 -0.15 17.46
C LEU A 12 -7.29 0.33 17.77
N THR A 13 -7.11 1.64 17.93
CA THR A 13 -5.80 2.24 18.21
C THR A 13 -5.29 1.96 19.62
N SER A 14 -6.19 1.70 20.59
CA SER A 14 -5.82 1.29 21.95
C SER A 14 -5.12 -0.08 22.00
N GLN A 15 -5.34 -0.93 21.01
CA GLN A 15 -4.66 -2.23 20.85
C GLN A 15 -3.17 -2.08 20.44
N GLY A 16 -2.67 -0.86 20.37
CA GLY A 16 -1.28 -0.54 20.08
C GLY A 16 -1.00 -0.41 18.57
N LYS A 17 -1.21 0.77 18.04
CA LYS A 17 -1.05 1.15 16.61
C LYS A 17 0.27 0.70 15.95
N PHE A 18 1.27 0.34 16.74
CA PHE A 18 2.59 -0.11 16.28
C PHE A 18 3.03 -1.43 16.92
N TYR A 19 2.11 -2.12 17.60
CA TYR A 19 2.40 -3.42 18.16
C TYR A 19 2.31 -4.46 17.04
N ILE A 20 3.47 -4.83 16.50
CA ILE A 20 3.60 -5.89 15.50
C ILE A 20 3.96 -7.16 16.25
N ASN A 21 3.07 -8.13 16.20
CA ASN A 21 3.30 -9.48 16.73
C ASN A 21 3.08 -10.47 15.59
N LEU A 22 4.19 -10.97 15.04
CA LEU A 22 4.17 -11.90 13.90
C LEU A 22 3.64 -13.27 14.34
N GLY A 23 2.83 -13.89 13.50
CA GLY A 23 2.21 -15.19 13.70
C GLY A 23 0.78 -15.21 13.17
N LEU A 24 0.29 -16.36 12.78
CA LEU A 24 -1.05 -16.53 12.20
C LEU A 24 -2.06 -17.11 13.18
N GLU A 25 -1.62 -17.52 14.38
CA GLU A 25 -2.43 -18.26 15.33
C GLU A 25 -3.63 -17.44 15.82
N ARG A 26 -3.41 -16.18 16.18
CA ARG A 26 -4.45 -15.29 16.73
C ARG A 26 -5.51 -14.95 15.69
N ILE A 27 -5.05 -14.57 14.48
CA ILE A 27 -5.97 -14.26 13.38
C ILE A 27 -6.74 -15.53 12.95
N ALA A 28 -6.12 -16.71 12.96
CA ALA A 28 -6.80 -17.96 12.66
C ALA A 28 -7.86 -18.29 13.71
N LEU A 29 -7.58 -18.10 15.01
CA LEU A 29 -8.54 -18.33 16.09
C LEU A 29 -9.77 -17.43 15.99
N ILE A 30 -9.57 -16.12 15.76
CA ILE A 30 -10.72 -15.21 15.64
C ILE A 30 -11.53 -15.50 14.39
N LEU A 31 -10.90 -15.83 13.25
CA LEU A 31 -11.61 -16.19 12.03
C LEU A 31 -12.39 -17.50 12.16
N ASP A 32 -11.88 -18.46 12.93
CA ASP A 32 -12.61 -19.69 13.23
C ASP A 32 -13.91 -19.41 14.01
N LEU A 33 -13.83 -18.56 15.04
CA LEU A 33 -15.00 -18.09 15.79
C LEU A 33 -16.01 -17.31 14.92
N LEU A 34 -15.54 -16.66 13.84
CA LEU A 34 -16.38 -15.98 12.86
C LEU A 34 -16.91 -16.89 11.74
N GLY A 35 -16.64 -18.22 11.82
CA GLY A 35 -17.08 -19.21 10.83
C GLY A 35 -16.24 -19.25 9.56
N ASN A 36 -14.96 -18.95 9.67
CA ASN A 36 -13.93 -18.99 8.61
C ASN A 36 -14.36 -18.25 7.34
N PRO A 37 -14.70 -16.95 7.42
CA PRO A 37 -15.16 -16.17 6.27
C PRO A 37 -14.16 -16.14 5.12
N GLN A 38 -12.84 -16.18 5.40
CA GLN A 38 -11.75 -16.20 4.43
C GLN A 38 -11.80 -17.42 3.49
N ASP A 39 -12.33 -18.56 3.96
CA ASP A 39 -12.41 -19.79 3.16
C ASP A 39 -13.52 -19.71 2.06
N LYS A 40 -14.36 -18.67 2.09
CA LYS A 40 -15.43 -18.42 1.10
C LYS A 40 -14.97 -17.49 -0.04
N LEU A 41 -13.80 -16.90 0.08
CA LEU A 41 -13.31 -15.82 -0.79
C LEU A 41 -12.21 -16.33 -1.73
N LYS A 42 -12.27 -15.87 -2.98
CA LYS A 42 -11.21 -16.10 -3.98
C LYS A 42 -10.28 -14.90 -3.96
N CYS A 43 -9.02 -15.09 -3.62
CA CYS A 43 -8.08 -13.99 -3.39
C CYS A 43 -6.97 -13.93 -4.46
N ILE A 44 -6.61 -12.73 -4.91
CA ILE A 44 -5.33 -12.40 -5.52
C ILE A 44 -4.50 -11.77 -4.43
N HIS A 45 -3.36 -12.34 -4.06
CA HIS A 45 -2.57 -11.92 -2.91
C HIS A 45 -1.28 -11.24 -3.35
N VAL A 46 -1.05 -10.01 -2.88
CA VAL A 46 0.04 -9.16 -3.35
C VAL A 46 0.98 -8.80 -2.21
N ALA A 47 2.26 -9.21 -2.32
CA ALA A 47 3.36 -8.81 -1.44
C ALA A 47 4.43 -8.04 -2.23
N GLY A 48 5.31 -7.34 -1.52
CA GLY A 48 6.41 -6.57 -2.10
C GLY A 48 6.88 -5.49 -1.13
N THR A 49 7.96 -4.79 -1.45
CA THR A 49 8.38 -3.60 -0.70
C THR A 49 7.58 -2.40 -1.19
N ASN A 50 7.68 -2.07 -2.47
CA ASN A 50 6.95 -0.99 -3.13
C ASN A 50 6.07 -1.54 -4.27
N GLY A 51 5.05 -0.79 -4.70
CA GLY A 51 4.19 -1.15 -5.82
C GLY A 51 2.93 -1.94 -5.45
N LYS A 52 2.86 -2.60 -4.28
CA LYS A 52 1.71 -3.44 -3.85
C LYS A 52 0.36 -2.78 -4.10
N GLY A 53 0.12 -1.63 -3.46
CA GLY A 53 -1.16 -0.92 -3.55
C GLY A 53 -1.50 -0.49 -4.98
N SER A 54 -0.49 -0.10 -5.79
CA SER A 54 -0.70 0.26 -7.20
C SER A 54 -1.14 -0.96 -8.02
N VAL A 55 -0.47 -2.11 -7.85
CA VAL A 55 -0.86 -3.37 -8.50
C VAL A 55 -2.27 -3.80 -8.07
N CYS A 56 -2.57 -3.73 -6.77
CA CYS A 56 -3.91 -4.03 -6.25
C CYS A 56 -4.98 -3.13 -6.87
N ALA A 57 -4.73 -1.81 -6.95
CA ALA A 57 -5.67 -0.85 -7.52
C ALA A 57 -5.90 -1.10 -9.02
N MET A 58 -4.84 -1.43 -9.78
CA MET A 58 -4.94 -1.75 -11.21
C MET A 58 -5.79 -3.01 -11.45
N ILE A 59 -5.54 -4.08 -10.70
CA ILE A 59 -6.31 -5.33 -10.82
C ILE A 59 -7.76 -5.08 -10.45
N ALA A 60 -8.03 -4.42 -9.31
CA ALA A 60 -9.39 -4.15 -8.85
C ALA A 60 -10.17 -3.34 -9.90
N ALA A 61 -9.58 -2.28 -10.47
CA ALA A 61 -10.24 -1.46 -11.49
C ALA A 61 -10.60 -2.24 -12.76
N VAL A 62 -9.74 -3.17 -13.19
CA VAL A 62 -10.05 -4.05 -14.33
C VAL A 62 -11.19 -5.00 -14.02
N LEU A 63 -11.17 -5.65 -12.85
CA LEU A 63 -12.22 -6.58 -12.44
C LEU A 63 -13.58 -5.89 -12.26
N GLU A 64 -13.59 -4.70 -11.67
CA GLU A 64 -14.77 -3.85 -11.54
C GLU A 64 -15.34 -3.45 -12.91
N THR A 65 -14.46 -3.06 -13.84
CA THR A 65 -14.86 -2.74 -15.24
C THR A 65 -15.43 -3.97 -15.96
N ALA A 66 -14.94 -5.16 -15.63
CA ALA A 66 -15.47 -6.44 -16.09
C ALA A 66 -16.77 -6.87 -15.36
N SER A 67 -17.32 -6.02 -14.48
CA SER A 67 -18.53 -6.30 -13.68
C SER A 67 -18.38 -7.47 -12.73
N ILE A 68 -17.17 -7.79 -12.28
CA ILE A 68 -16.89 -8.76 -11.21
C ILE A 68 -16.97 -8.03 -9.87
N LYS A 69 -17.78 -8.53 -8.94
CA LYS A 69 -17.90 -7.93 -7.61
C LYS A 69 -16.58 -8.07 -6.83
N THR A 70 -15.82 -7.01 -6.79
CA THR A 70 -14.43 -7.00 -6.34
C THR A 70 -14.29 -6.34 -4.96
N GLY A 71 -13.66 -7.05 -4.03
CA GLY A 71 -13.16 -6.50 -2.77
C GLY A 71 -11.70 -6.05 -2.94
N LEU A 72 -11.38 -4.87 -2.45
CA LEU A 72 -10.01 -4.35 -2.41
C LEU A 72 -9.60 -4.07 -0.97
N TYR A 73 -8.51 -4.69 -0.52
CA TYR A 73 -7.88 -4.42 0.76
C TYR A 73 -6.47 -3.86 0.57
N THR A 74 -6.25 -2.63 1.04
CA THR A 74 -4.96 -1.93 0.91
C THR A 74 -4.52 -1.29 2.21
N SER A 75 -3.21 -1.05 2.38
CA SER A 75 -2.64 -0.39 3.54
C SER A 75 -1.35 0.37 3.23
N PRO A 76 -1.05 1.47 3.97
CA PRO A 76 -1.90 2.13 4.94
C PRO A 76 -2.99 3.00 4.26
N HIS A 77 -3.89 3.58 5.05
CA HIS A 77 -4.80 4.65 4.61
C HIS A 77 -4.10 6.03 4.65
N ILE A 78 -4.71 7.01 4.01
CA ILE A 78 -4.24 8.40 4.05
C ILE A 78 -5.02 9.17 5.11
N PHE A 79 -6.34 9.22 5.02
CA PHE A 79 -7.21 9.99 5.91
C PHE A 79 -8.00 9.13 6.89
N GLU A 80 -8.65 8.08 6.40
CA GLU A 80 -9.60 7.30 7.19
C GLU A 80 -9.39 5.80 7.03
N TYR A 81 -9.66 5.04 8.08
CA TYR A 81 -9.54 3.56 8.07
C TYR A 81 -10.42 2.90 7.02
N THR A 82 -11.57 3.52 6.66
CA THR A 82 -12.49 3.02 5.65
C THR A 82 -11.87 2.87 4.27
N GLU A 83 -10.85 3.68 3.95
CA GLU A 83 -10.09 3.62 2.70
C GLU A 83 -9.47 2.25 2.44
N ARG A 84 -9.18 1.49 3.53
CA ARG A 84 -8.51 0.18 3.44
C ARG A 84 -9.40 -0.93 2.91
N ILE A 85 -10.74 -0.78 3.01
CA ILE A 85 -11.72 -1.84 2.70
C ILE A 85 -12.74 -1.30 1.72
N LYS A 86 -12.66 -1.74 0.46
CA LYS A 86 -13.56 -1.28 -0.61
C LYS A 86 -14.26 -2.44 -1.31
N ILE A 87 -15.49 -2.22 -1.73
CA ILE A 87 -16.22 -3.11 -2.65
C ILE A 87 -16.60 -2.28 -3.88
N ASN A 88 -16.18 -2.70 -5.06
CA ASN A 88 -16.40 -2.00 -6.33
C ASN A 88 -16.07 -0.50 -6.22
N GLY A 89 -14.87 -0.18 -5.72
CA GLY A 89 -14.37 1.18 -5.53
C GLY A 89 -15.00 1.97 -4.37
N SER A 90 -16.10 1.49 -3.78
CA SER A 90 -16.77 2.15 -2.65
C SER A 90 -16.20 1.69 -1.32
N GLU A 91 -15.81 2.64 -0.46
CA GLU A 91 -15.33 2.36 0.89
C GLU A 91 -16.43 1.73 1.75
N ILE A 92 -16.05 0.85 2.69
CA ILE A 92 -16.95 0.39 3.76
C ILE A 92 -17.55 1.62 4.48
N SER A 93 -18.84 1.58 4.80
CA SER A 93 -19.47 2.69 5.54
C SER A 93 -18.84 2.83 6.93
N LYS A 94 -18.81 4.05 7.47
CA LYS A 94 -18.33 4.30 8.84
C LYS A 94 -19.15 3.53 9.87
N GLU A 95 -20.43 3.33 9.61
CA GLU A 95 -21.34 2.56 10.47
C GLU A 95 -20.99 1.07 10.45
N ASP A 96 -20.87 0.45 9.24
CA ASP A 96 -20.49 -0.95 9.13
C ASP A 96 -19.10 -1.19 9.71
N PHE A 97 -18.12 -0.33 9.40
CA PHE A 97 -16.78 -0.40 9.97
C PHE A 97 -16.80 -0.45 11.49
N ALA A 98 -17.55 0.45 12.13
CA ALA A 98 -17.67 0.50 13.58
C ALA A 98 -18.35 -0.76 14.14
N ASN A 99 -19.42 -1.24 13.52
CA ASN A 99 -20.15 -2.42 13.97
C ASN A 99 -19.24 -3.66 13.91
N TYR A 100 -18.55 -3.90 12.78
CA TYR A 100 -17.62 -5.04 12.69
C TYR A 100 -16.45 -4.95 13.67
N ILE A 101 -15.90 -3.76 13.94
CA ILE A 101 -14.85 -3.59 14.95
C ILE A 101 -15.36 -3.97 16.33
N PHE A 102 -16.55 -3.49 16.74
CA PHE A 102 -17.12 -3.80 18.05
C PHE A 102 -17.42 -5.30 18.19
N ASP A 103 -18.03 -5.92 17.19
CA ASP A 103 -18.37 -7.35 17.21
C ASP A 103 -17.10 -8.21 17.35
N ILE A 104 -16.06 -7.93 16.55
CA ILE A 104 -14.81 -8.69 16.56
C ILE A 104 -14.07 -8.50 17.89
N CYS A 105 -13.99 -7.28 18.40
CA CYS A 105 -13.34 -7.00 19.69
C CYS A 105 -14.11 -7.70 20.84
N GLU A 106 -15.44 -7.67 20.83
CA GLU A 106 -16.24 -8.37 21.85
C GLU A 106 -16.02 -9.89 21.82
N ILE A 107 -15.96 -10.51 20.63
CA ILE A 107 -15.65 -11.93 20.47
C ILE A 107 -14.24 -12.24 20.97
N ALA A 108 -13.25 -11.39 20.60
CA ALA A 108 -11.87 -11.55 21.02
C ALA A 108 -11.73 -11.48 22.56
N ASP A 109 -12.37 -10.50 23.18
CA ASP A 109 -12.34 -10.30 24.64
C ASP A 109 -12.96 -11.48 25.39
N LYS A 110 -14.15 -11.98 24.95
CA LYS A 110 -14.84 -13.13 25.51
C LYS A 110 -13.98 -14.41 25.46
N ASN A 111 -13.09 -14.52 24.48
CA ASN A 111 -12.22 -15.69 24.28
C ASN A 111 -10.77 -15.45 24.70
N SER A 112 -10.45 -14.31 25.32
CA SER A 112 -9.10 -13.92 25.75
C SER A 112 -8.05 -13.92 24.61
N ILE A 113 -8.49 -13.50 23.41
CA ILE A 113 -7.62 -13.39 22.23
C ILE A 113 -7.15 -11.93 22.12
N HIS A 114 -5.84 -11.70 22.28
CA HIS A 114 -5.25 -10.36 22.16
C HIS A 114 -4.81 -10.09 20.73
N LEU A 115 -5.69 -9.45 19.94
CA LEU A 115 -5.43 -9.10 18.53
C LEU A 115 -4.66 -7.78 18.42
N THR A 116 -3.82 -7.69 17.41
CA THR A 116 -3.22 -6.42 16.97
C THR A 116 -4.21 -5.61 16.13
N GLU A 117 -3.97 -4.30 15.99
CA GLU A 117 -4.77 -3.43 15.10
C GLU A 117 -4.93 -4.04 13.69
N PHE A 118 -3.83 -4.55 13.11
CA PHE A 118 -3.86 -5.10 11.76
C PHE A 118 -4.62 -6.43 11.67
N GLU A 119 -4.56 -7.27 12.69
CA GLU A 119 -5.35 -8.51 12.75
C GLU A 119 -6.85 -8.23 12.88
N ILE A 120 -7.24 -7.23 13.67
CA ILE A 120 -8.65 -6.80 13.76
C ILE A 120 -9.14 -6.31 12.39
N LEU A 121 -8.39 -5.40 11.73
CA LEU A 121 -8.73 -4.88 10.41
C LEU A 121 -8.83 -5.98 9.35
N THR A 122 -7.93 -6.98 9.41
CA THR A 122 -7.94 -8.12 8.50
C THR A 122 -9.16 -9.01 8.75
N ALA A 123 -9.56 -9.23 10.00
CA ALA A 123 -10.76 -9.97 10.34
C ALA A 123 -12.04 -9.24 9.89
N VAL A 124 -12.11 -7.91 10.10
CA VAL A 124 -13.19 -7.04 9.57
C VAL A 124 -13.31 -7.20 8.07
N MET A 125 -12.20 -7.08 7.34
CA MET A 125 -12.18 -7.19 5.88
C MET A 125 -12.73 -8.54 5.41
N PHE A 126 -12.23 -9.66 5.93
CA PHE A 126 -12.70 -10.99 5.52
C PHE A 126 -14.19 -11.18 5.82
N LYS A 127 -14.63 -10.77 7.02
CA LYS A 127 -16.04 -10.87 7.41
C LYS A 127 -16.93 -10.00 6.54
N TYR A 128 -16.57 -8.72 6.34
CA TYR A 128 -17.32 -7.79 5.50
C TYR A 128 -17.44 -8.26 4.05
N PHE A 129 -16.35 -8.74 3.45
CA PHE A 129 -16.38 -9.21 2.06
C PHE A 129 -17.21 -10.49 1.91
N ALA A 130 -17.11 -11.43 2.86
CA ALA A 130 -17.91 -12.66 2.83
C ALA A 130 -19.41 -12.36 3.00
N ASP A 131 -19.78 -11.48 3.94
CA ASP A 131 -21.17 -11.08 4.20
C ASP A 131 -21.79 -10.35 2.99
N ASN A 132 -20.97 -9.64 2.24
CA ASN A 132 -21.39 -8.94 1.02
C ASN A 132 -21.28 -9.79 -0.25
N ASN A 133 -20.95 -11.08 -0.17
CA ASN A 133 -20.80 -11.97 -1.31
C ASN A 133 -19.87 -11.41 -2.39
N VAL A 134 -18.68 -10.96 -1.98
CA VAL A 134 -17.62 -10.53 -2.89
C VAL A 134 -17.11 -11.75 -3.67
N GLU A 135 -16.97 -11.61 -4.99
CA GLU A 135 -16.56 -12.72 -5.86
C GLU A 135 -15.05 -12.91 -5.89
N VAL A 136 -14.30 -11.79 -5.93
CA VAL A 136 -12.83 -11.78 -5.96
C VAL A 136 -12.32 -10.70 -5.02
N VAL A 137 -11.34 -11.06 -4.20
CA VAL A 137 -10.63 -10.12 -3.30
C VAL A 137 -9.23 -9.87 -3.83
N VAL A 138 -8.87 -8.61 -4.02
CA VAL A 138 -7.50 -8.18 -4.25
C VAL A 138 -6.92 -7.74 -2.92
N LEU A 139 -5.92 -8.48 -2.44
CA LEU A 139 -5.47 -8.48 -1.06
C LEU A 139 -4.01 -8.04 -0.95
N GLU A 140 -3.76 -6.84 -0.43
CA GLU A 140 -2.42 -6.33 -0.15
C GLU A 140 -1.93 -6.83 1.21
N THR A 141 -0.69 -7.37 1.30
CA THR A 141 -0.02 -7.64 2.58
C THR A 141 0.32 -6.34 3.30
N GLY A 142 0.17 -6.33 4.63
CA GLY A 142 0.60 -5.20 5.44
C GLY A 142 2.12 -5.14 5.60
N LEU A 143 2.73 -6.26 5.98
CA LEU A 143 4.17 -6.36 6.24
C LEU A 143 4.71 -7.76 5.89
N GLY A 144 5.79 -7.81 5.10
CA GLY A 144 6.44 -9.07 4.74
C GLY A 144 5.55 -9.91 3.82
N GLY A 145 5.08 -11.04 4.31
CA GLY A 145 4.20 -11.98 3.61
C GLY A 145 3.90 -13.21 4.46
N ARG A 146 4.93 -13.99 4.79
CA ARG A 146 4.81 -15.29 5.46
C ARG A 146 3.95 -15.27 6.73
N PHE A 147 4.15 -14.28 7.59
CA PHE A 147 3.45 -14.11 8.86
C PHE A 147 2.51 -12.91 8.88
N ASP A 148 2.20 -12.35 7.71
CA ASP A 148 1.20 -11.29 7.61
C ASP A 148 -0.21 -11.86 7.88
N ALA A 149 -1.06 -11.12 8.59
CA ALA A 149 -2.39 -11.58 8.94
C ALA A 149 -3.24 -11.94 7.71
N THR A 150 -2.99 -11.31 6.57
CA THR A 150 -3.68 -11.63 5.31
C THR A 150 -3.32 -13.02 4.79
N ASN A 151 -2.17 -13.58 5.20
CA ASN A 151 -1.68 -14.87 4.74
C ASN A 151 -2.35 -16.09 5.41
N VAL A 152 -3.35 -15.86 6.25
CA VAL A 152 -4.18 -16.94 6.87
C VAL A 152 -4.99 -17.72 5.84
N ILE A 153 -5.17 -17.20 4.62
CA ILE A 153 -5.83 -17.91 3.51
C ILE A 153 -5.06 -19.18 3.12
N LYS A 154 -5.78 -20.24 2.81
CA LYS A 154 -5.20 -21.57 2.47
C LYS A 154 -4.81 -21.68 1.00
N SER A 155 -5.53 -20.97 0.12
CA SER A 155 -5.30 -20.93 -1.33
C SER A 155 -5.57 -19.53 -1.85
N ASN A 156 -5.07 -19.23 -3.05
CA ASN A 156 -5.38 -18.00 -3.78
C ASN A 156 -5.48 -18.29 -5.29
N LEU A 157 -5.99 -17.33 -6.05
CA LEU A 157 -6.03 -17.42 -7.51
C LEU A 157 -4.64 -17.24 -8.13
N CYS A 158 -3.86 -16.33 -7.56
CA CYS A 158 -2.43 -16.18 -7.79
C CYS A 158 -1.79 -15.34 -6.67
N SER A 159 -0.48 -15.52 -6.49
CA SER A 159 0.38 -14.66 -5.68
C SER A 159 1.12 -13.70 -6.59
N ILE A 160 1.27 -12.43 -6.18
CA ILE A 160 2.06 -11.44 -6.90
C ILE A 160 3.13 -10.92 -5.95
N ILE A 161 4.39 -10.93 -6.40
CA ILE A 161 5.50 -10.34 -5.67
C ILE A 161 6.00 -9.16 -6.49
N THR A 162 5.73 -7.94 -5.99
CA THR A 162 6.17 -6.69 -6.59
C THR A 162 7.62 -6.40 -6.21
N HIS A 163 8.12 -5.22 -6.54
CA HIS A 163 9.50 -4.82 -6.29
C HIS A 163 9.98 -5.09 -4.85
N ILE A 164 11.19 -5.67 -4.72
CA ILE A 164 11.85 -6.00 -3.46
C ILE A 164 13.03 -5.07 -3.21
N ASP A 165 13.01 -4.36 -2.08
CA ASP A 165 14.13 -3.59 -1.60
C ASP A 165 14.19 -3.57 -0.07
N LEU A 166 15.24 -2.95 0.49
CA LEU A 166 15.43 -2.84 1.93
C LEU A 166 14.36 -1.91 2.54
N ASP A 167 13.50 -2.46 3.34
CA ASP A 167 12.56 -1.75 4.23
C ASP A 167 12.20 -2.68 5.39
N HIS A 168 11.85 -2.14 6.54
CA HIS A 168 11.52 -2.90 7.75
C HIS A 168 12.58 -3.96 8.11
N THR A 169 13.85 -3.59 7.96
CA THR A 169 14.98 -4.52 8.13
C THR A 169 15.05 -5.12 9.53
N GLU A 170 14.56 -4.41 10.55
CA GLU A 170 14.44 -4.91 11.93
C GLU A 170 13.47 -6.09 12.08
N ARG A 171 12.67 -6.41 11.03
CA ARG A 171 11.64 -7.45 11.04
C ARG A 171 11.83 -8.49 9.95
N LEU A 172 12.21 -8.04 8.75
CA LEU A 172 12.21 -8.88 7.54
C LEU A 172 13.61 -9.37 7.15
N GLY A 173 14.66 -8.86 7.82
CA GLY A 173 16.05 -9.18 7.51
C GLY A 173 16.82 -8.02 6.89
N ASN A 174 18.14 -8.17 6.84
CA ASN A 174 19.08 -7.11 6.44
C ASN A 174 19.52 -7.19 4.96
N THR A 175 19.01 -8.18 4.25
CA THR A 175 19.32 -8.41 2.84
C THR A 175 18.03 -8.51 2.01
N ARG A 176 18.14 -8.21 0.71
CA ARG A 176 17.00 -8.37 -0.21
C ARG A 176 16.57 -9.84 -0.33
N SER A 177 17.49 -10.80 -0.23
CA SER A 177 17.21 -12.24 -0.19
C SER A 177 16.33 -12.62 1.01
N GLU A 178 16.68 -12.17 2.22
CA GLU A 178 15.86 -12.42 3.41
C GLU A 178 14.46 -11.82 3.27
N ILE A 179 14.36 -10.60 2.74
CA ILE A 179 13.08 -9.94 2.46
C ILE A 179 12.28 -10.69 1.39
N ALA A 180 12.95 -11.20 0.32
CA ALA A 180 12.33 -12.02 -0.71
C ALA A 180 11.74 -13.31 -0.12
N PHE A 181 12.49 -13.98 0.77
CA PHE A 181 12.03 -15.17 1.48
C PHE A 181 10.75 -14.92 2.30
N GLU A 182 10.70 -13.82 3.06
CA GLU A 182 9.50 -13.45 3.83
C GLU A 182 8.29 -13.17 2.92
N LYS A 183 8.53 -12.50 1.78
CA LYS A 183 7.46 -12.18 0.82
C LYS A 183 6.99 -13.42 0.06
N ALA A 184 7.90 -14.32 -0.32
CA ALA A 184 7.58 -15.60 -0.97
C ALA A 184 6.65 -16.48 -0.12
N GLY A 185 6.55 -16.23 1.20
CA GLY A 185 5.63 -16.93 2.08
C GLY A 185 4.15 -16.84 1.72
N ILE A 186 3.74 -15.92 0.83
CA ILE A 186 2.36 -15.84 0.33
C ILE A 186 2.05 -16.86 -0.78
N ILE A 187 3.05 -17.52 -1.35
CA ILE A 187 2.88 -18.52 -2.39
C ILE A 187 2.19 -19.73 -1.80
N LYS A 188 1.09 -20.17 -2.42
CA LYS A 188 0.25 -21.28 -1.97
C LYS A 188 0.42 -22.50 -2.87
N PRO A 189 0.19 -23.74 -2.36
CA PRO A 189 0.26 -24.94 -3.17
C PRO A 189 -0.62 -24.85 -4.42
N ASP A 190 -0.06 -25.25 -5.56
CA ASP A 190 -0.70 -25.32 -6.88
C ASP A 190 -1.28 -23.96 -7.38
N CYS A 191 -0.89 -22.83 -6.77
CA CYS A 191 -1.33 -21.50 -7.15
C CYS A 191 -0.18 -20.73 -7.82
N PRO A 192 -0.37 -20.08 -8.98
CA PRO A 192 0.70 -19.40 -9.68
C PRO A 192 1.27 -18.23 -8.90
N VAL A 193 2.58 -17.96 -9.09
CA VAL A 193 3.24 -16.74 -8.61
C VAL A 193 3.76 -15.93 -9.79
N ILE A 194 3.50 -14.62 -9.75
CA ILE A 194 3.85 -13.66 -10.79
C ILE A 194 4.79 -12.62 -10.19
N THR A 195 5.92 -12.36 -10.83
CA THR A 195 6.90 -11.39 -10.35
C THR A 195 7.78 -10.86 -11.50
N CYS A 196 8.38 -9.67 -11.30
CA CYS A 196 9.48 -9.17 -12.11
C CYS A 196 10.84 -9.44 -11.45
N GLU A 197 10.85 -10.07 -10.26
CA GLU A 197 12.03 -10.26 -9.42
C GLU A 197 12.63 -11.66 -9.58
N GLY A 198 13.94 -11.72 -9.81
CA GLY A 198 14.66 -12.97 -10.09
C GLY A 198 15.27 -13.68 -8.88
N TYR A 199 14.78 -13.42 -7.65
CA TYR A 199 15.33 -14.02 -6.44
C TYR A 199 15.06 -15.52 -6.36
N GLU A 200 16.13 -16.30 -6.03
CA GLU A 200 16.04 -17.76 -5.90
C GLU A 200 15.03 -18.16 -4.80
N GLU A 201 14.90 -17.37 -3.71
CA GLU A 201 13.94 -17.63 -2.63
C GLU A 201 12.49 -17.69 -3.10
N ILE A 202 12.15 -16.91 -4.14
CA ILE A 202 10.80 -16.94 -4.74
C ILE A 202 10.64 -18.21 -5.59
N LYS A 203 11.65 -18.57 -6.39
CA LYS A 203 11.65 -19.78 -7.24
C LYS A 203 11.60 -21.04 -6.38
N ASP A 204 12.47 -21.13 -5.37
CA ASP A 204 12.52 -22.25 -4.44
C ASP A 204 11.17 -22.45 -3.74
N LYS A 205 10.52 -21.35 -3.34
CA LYS A 205 9.21 -21.43 -2.73
C LYS A 205 8.13 -21.85 -3.72
N ALA A 206 8.19 -21.38 -4.95
CA ALA A 206 7.28 -21.80 -6.02
C ALA A 206 7.41 -23.32 -6.29
N ASP A 207 8.65 -23.81 -6.39
CA ASP A 207 8.95 -25.23 -6.59
C ASP A 207 8.44 -26.07 -5.41
N GLN A 208 8.69 -25.66 -4.16
CA GLN A 208 8.18 -26.32 -2.96
C GLN A 208 6.64 -26.40 -2.93
N CYS A 209 5.97 -25.39 -3.51
CA CYS A 209 4.51 -25.31 -3.58
C CYS A 209 3.93 -25.93 -4.88
N ASN A 210 4.74 -26.52 -5.76
CA ASN A 210 4.30 -26.95 -7.10
C ASN A 210 3.57 -25.82 -7.86
N SER A 211 4.04 -24.57 -7.71
CA SER A 211 3.41 -23.37 -8.25
C SER A 211 4.04 -22.99 -9.58
N LEU A 212 3.22 -22.60 -10.54
CA LEU A 212 3.72 -22.01 -11.80
C LEU A 212 4.44 -20.69 -11.49
N PHE A 213 5.75 -20.64 -11.77
CA PHE A 213 6.53 -19.41 -11.65
C PHE A 213 6.48 -18.61 -12.96
N VAL A 214 5.90 -17.41 -12.89
CA VAL A 214 5.74 -16.51 -14.04
C VAL A 214 6.63 -15.29 -13.86
N MET A 215 7.74 -15.25 -14.58
CA MET A 215 8.61 -14.07 -14.67
C MET A 215 8.06 -13.12 -15.74
N VAL A 216 7.82 -11.88 -15.36
CA VAL A 216 7.27 -10.84 -16.24
C VAL A 216 8.36 -9.81 -16.57
N THR A 217 8.51 -9.49 -17.86
CA THR A 217 9.32 -8.35 -18.26
C THR A 217 8.53 -7.05 -18.08
N PRO A 218 9.11 -5.99 -17.52
CA PRO A 218 8.42 -4.71 -17.37
C PRO A 218 7.83 -4.21 -18.69
N PHE A 219 6.61 -3.73 -18.64
CA PHE A 219 5.89 -3.22 -19.79
C PHE A 219 6.34 -1.79 -20.11
N GLU A 220 6.67 -1.48 -21.36
CA GLU A 220 7.20 -0.16 -21.74
C GLU A 220 6.11 0.88 -22.01
N ASP A 221 4.95 0.46 -22.54
CA ASP A 221 3.86 1.38 -22.88
C ASP A 221 2.89 1.58 -21.72
N THR A 222 2.98 2.73 -21.07
CA THR A 222 2.05 3.19 -20.02
C THR A 222 1.08 4.29 -20.51
N SER A 223 1.00 4.55 -21.82
CA SER A 223 0.24 5.66 -22.38
C SER A 223 -1.26 5.63 -22.03
N GLY A 224 -1.80 4.46 -21.78
CA GLY A 224 -3.19 4.27 -21.35
C GLY A 224 -3.42 4.30 -19.83
N LEU A 225 -2.36 4.34 -19.01
CA LEU A 225 -2.47 4.28 -17.57
C LEU A 225 -2.78 5.66 -16.97
N SER A 226 -3.75 5.72 -16.06
CA SER A 226 -4.07 6.94 -15.33
C SER A 226 -3.03 7.28 -14.25
N LEU A 227 -2.36 6.28 -13.68
CA LEU A 227 -1.30 6.48 -12.69
C LEU A 227 0.02 6.84 -13.38
N ARG A 228 0.64 7.93 -12.93
CA ARG A 228 1.95 8.38 -13.43
C ARG A 228 3.07 7.85 -12.53
N GLY A 229 4.29 7.86 -13.08
CA GLY A 229 5.52 7.45 -12.41
C GLY A 229 6.25 6.34 -13.16
N THR A 230 7.58 6.37 -13.15
CA THR A 230 8.42 5.39 -13.88
C THR A 230 8.22 3.97 -13.37
N CYS A 231 8.02 3.77 -12.06
CA CYS A 231 7.76 2.46 -11.45
C CYS A 231 6.42 1.83 -11.90
N GLN A 232 5.52 2.60 -12.52
CA GLN A 232 4.22 2.06 -12.94
C GLN A 232 4.30 1.12 -14.15
N GLN A 233 5.42 1.13 -14.88
CA GLN A 233 5.67 0.16 -15.96
C GLN A 233 5.70 -1.27 -15.41
N GLU A 234 6.46 -1.49 -14.34
CA GLU A 234 6.55 -2.79 -13.66
C GLU A 234 5.21 -3.17 -13.03
N ASN A 235 4.61 -2.24 -12.27
CA ASN A 235 3.32 -2.48 -11.62
C ASN A 235 2.22 -2.87 -12.62
N LEU A 236 2.17 -2.19 -13.77
CA LEU A 236 1.22 -2.49 -14.85
C LEU A 236 1.47 -3.88 -15.44
N SER A 237 2.73 -4.23 -15.69
CA SER A 237 3.09 -5.56 -16.22
C SER A 237 2.63 -6.69 -15.32
N LEU A 238 2.83 -6.55 -14.00
CA LEU A 238 2.38 -7.52 -13.00
C LEU A 238 0.86 -7.62 -12.96
N ALA A 239 0.18 -6.48 -12.95
CA ALA A 239 -1.29 -6.43 -12.92
C ALA A 239 -1.91 -7.09 -14.17
N LEU A 240 -1.39 -6.75 -15.36
CA LEU A 240 -1.88 -7.32 -16.62
C LEU A 240 -1.59 -8.82 -16.73
N ALA A 241 -0.41 -9.28 -16.31
CA ALA A 241 -0.08 -10.69 -16.27
C ALA A 241 -1.04 -11.47 -15.36
N ALA A 242 -1.35 -10.92 -14.18
CA ALA A 242 -2.29 -11.54 -13.24
C ALA A 242 -3.72 -11.60 -13.82
N VAL A 243 -4.22 -10.50 -14.37
CA VAL A 243 -5.56 -10.47 -14.96
C VAL A 243 -5.69 -11.46 -16.12
N ARG A 244 -4.74 -11.46 -17.05
CA ARG A 244 -4.76 -12.35 -18.22
C ARG A 244 -4.61 -13.83 -17.86
N LEU A 245 -3.82 -14.14 -16.82
CA LEU A 245 -3.63 -15.51 -16.35
C LEU A 245 -4.88 -16.03 -15.63
N VAL A 246 -5.47 -15.23 -14.76
CA VAL A 246 -6.57 -15.66 -13.87
C VAL A 246 -7.94 -15.51 -14.56
N PHE A 247 -8.09 -14.53 -15.44
CA PHE A 247 -9.34 -14.19 -16.11
C PHE A 247 -9.15 -14.06 -17.62
N PRO A 248 -8.79 -15.15 -18.33
CA PRO A 248 -8.47 -15.13 -19.74
C PRO A 248 -9.64 -14.67 -20.64
N ASP A 249 -10.87 -14.77 -20.15
CA ASP A 249 -12.07 -14.39 -20.89
C ASP A 249 -12.40 -12.88 -20.84
N ILE A 250 -11.67 -12.07 -20.03
CA ILE A 250 -11.86 -10.63 -20.02
C ILE A 250 -11.31 -10.02 -21.30
N PRO A 251 -12.13 -9.33 -22.10
CA PRO A 251 -11.68 -8.73 -23.35
C PRO A 251 -10.60 -7.64 -23.12
N GLU A 252 -9.64 -7.54 -24.02
CA GLU A 252 -8.59 -6.52 -23.94
C GLU A 252 -9.11 -5.07 -23.93
N SER A 253 -10.28 -4.82 -24.52
CA SER A 253 -10.94 -3.52 -24.43
C SER A 253 -11.35 -3.19 -22.98
N VAL A 254 -11.91 -4.15 -22.27
CA VAL A 254 -12.31 -4.01 -20.85
C VAL A 254 -11.08 -3.82 -19.97
N ILE A 255 -10.00 -4.58 -20.22
CA ILE A 255 -8.72 -4.40 -19.53
C ILE A 255 -8.20 -2.97 -19.71
N ARG A 256 -8.14 -2.48 -20.95
CA ARG A 256 -7.69 -1.11 -21.23
C ARG A 256 -8.55 -0.04 -20.55
N ASP A 257 -9.87 -0.21 -20.56
CA ASP A 257 -10.79 0.76 -19.95
C ASP A 257 -10.63 0.74 -18.41
N GLY A 258 -10.44 -0.43 -17.80
CA GLY A 258 -10.13 -0.56 -16.39
C GLY A 258 -8.83 0.15 -16.01
N ILE A 259 -7.77 -0.05 -16.78
CA ILE A 259 -6.46 0.60 -16.53
C ILE A 259 -6.55 2.14 -16.63
N LYS A 260 -7.37 2.68 -17.55
CA LYS A 260 -7.62 4.13 -17.64
C LYS A 260 -8.38 4.69 -16.45
N SER A 261 -9.18 3.88 -15.78
CA SER A 261 -10.03 4.30 -14.65
C SER A 261 -9.35 4.20 -13.29
N VAL A 262 -8.15 3.62 -13.20
CA VAL A 262 -7.44 3.37 -11.95
C VAL A 262 -7.27 4.64 -11.13
N LYS A 263 -7.63 4.57 -9.86
CA LYS A 263 -7.37 5.61 -8.87
C LYS A 263 -6.55 5.04 -7.72
N HIS A 264 -5.41 5.65 -7.46
CA HIS A 264 -4.60 5.31 -6.28
C HIS A 264 -3.96 6.59 -5.75
N PRO A 265 -4.59 7.22 -4.76
CA PRO A 265 -4.17 8.52 -4.25
C PRO A 265 -2.74 8.54 -3.74
N CYS A 266 -2.11 9.72 -3.84
CA CYS A 266 -0.75 9.97 -3.35
C CYS A 266 0.33 9.05 -3.96
N ARG A 267 0.16 8.63 -5.22
CA ARG A 267 1.17 7.94 -6.02
C ARG A 267 1.49 8.78 -7.25
N PHE A 268 2.51 9.61 -7.15
CA PHE A 268 2.87 10.63 -8.12
C PHE A 268 1.62 11.38 -8.64
N GLN A 269 0.74 11.71 -7.69
CA GLN A 269 -0.54 12.34 -8.01
C GLN A 269 -0.31 13.80 -8.41
N VAL A 270 -0.63 14.10 -9.66
CA VAL A 270 -0.54 15.46 -10.19
C VAL A 270 -1.87 16.17 -9.92
N CYS A 271 -1.80 17.25 -9.15
CA CYS A 271 -2.91 18.13 -8.83
C CYS A 271 -2.76 19.47 -9.57
N ASP A 272 -3.82 20.28 -9.53
CA ASP A 272 -3.77 21.65 -10.05
C ASP A 272 -2.67 22.49 -9.36
N ASN A 273 -2.31 23.63 -9.97
CA ASN A 273 -1.31 24.57 -9.42
C ASN A 273 0.11 24.01 -9.28
N ASN A 274 0.57 23.18 -10.21
CA ASN A 274 1.91 22.58 -10.18
C ASN A 274 2.21 21.81 -8.89
N LEU A 275 1.25 21.10 -8.32
CA LEU A 275 1.41 20.32 -7.11
C LEU A 275 1.46 18.82 -7.44
N ILE A 276 2.49 18.14 -6.92
CA ILE A 276 2.62 16.68 -6.92
C ILE A 276 2.58 16.18 -5.49
N ILE A 277 1.76 15.17 -5.25
CA ILE A 277 1.63 14.49 -3.96
C ILE A 277 2.11 13.06 -4.12
N ASP A 278 3.10 12.66 -3.31
CA ASP A 278 3.63 11.31 -3.35
C ASP A 278 3.92 10.78 -1.94
N ALA A 279 3.49 9.56 -1.66
CA ALA A 279 3.65 8.91 -0.37
C ALA A 279 4.96 8.11 -0.25
N SER A 280 5.99 8.42 -1.02
CA SER A 280 7.32 7.85 -0.88
C SER A 280 7.85 8.05 0.55
N HIS A 281 8.27 6.97 1.20
CA HIS A 281 8.66 6.99 2.61
C HIS A 281 9.87 6.08 2.90
N ASN A 282 10.56 5.64 1.87
CA ASN A 282 11.81 4.87 1.92
C ASN A 282 12.73 5.28 0.75
N PRO A 283 14.01 4.91 0.77
CA PRO A 283 14.96 5.30 -0.28
C PRO A 283 14.55 4.88 -1.69
N ASN A 284 13.99 3.69 -1.87
CA ASN A 284 13.53 3.23 -3.19
C ASN A 284 12.34 4.06 -3.69
N GLY A 285 11.36 4.37 -2.82
CA GLY A 285 10.27 5.28 -3.16
C GLY A 285 10.76 6.69 -3.51
N ALA A 286 11.77 7.20 -2.79
CA ALA A 286 12.41 8.47 -3.09
C ALA A 286 13.11 8.46 -4.46
N MET A 287 13.75 7.32 -4.83
CA MET A 287 14.37 7.13 -6.15
C MET A 287 13.32 7.16 -7.26
N ALA A 288 12.24 6.38 -7.13
CA ALA A 288 11.16 6.33 -8.11
C ALA A 288 10.48 7.71 -8.29
N LEU A 289 10.30 8.46 -7.19
CA LEU A 289 9.79 9.83 -7.24
C LEU A 289 10.76 10.74 -8.00
N ARG A 290 12.07 10.68 -7.69
CA ARG A 290 13.10 11.50 -8.34
C ARG A 290 13.17 11.22 -9.84
N GLU A 291 13.25 9.96 -10.24
CA GLU A 291 13.25 9.53 -11.65
C GLU A 291 12.01 10.02 -12.40
N SER A 292 10.85 9.93 -11.76
CA SER A 292 9.60 10.41 -12.33
C SER A 292 9.60 11.94 -12.51
N LEU A 293 10.12 12.69 -11.52
CA LEU A 293 10.27 14.16 -11.64
C LEU A 293 11.21 14.54 -12.77
N ASP A 294 12.32 13.83 -12.92
CA ASP A 294 13.29 14.08 -13.99
C ASP A 294 12.72 13.74 -15.37
N PHE A 295 11.93 12.68 -15.46
CA PHE A 295 11.31 12.25 -16.70
C PHE A 295 10.16 13.18 -17.15
N TYR A 296 9.22 13.54 -16.25
CA TYR A 296 8.04 14.31 -16.62
C TYR A 296 8.25 15.83 -16.54
N TYR A 297 9.22 16.30 -15.74
CA TYR A 297 9.43 17.72 -15.43
C TYR A 297 10.93 18.09 -15.40
N PRO A 298 11.73 17.80 -16.45
CA PRO A 298 13.19 17.96 -16.44
C PRO A 298 13.63 19.40 -16.22
N ASP A 299 12.88 20.39 -16.73
CA ASP A 299 13.28 21.81 -16.71
C ASP A 299 12.58 22.63 -15.63
N LYS A 300 11.78 21.99 -14.75
CA LYS A 300 11.05 22.71 -13.71
C LYS A 300 11.90 22.92 -12.47
N LYS A 301 11.90 24.16 -11.96
CA LYS A 301 12.37 24.41 -10.60
C LYS A 301 11.46 23.71 -9.60
N ARG A 302 12.07 23.10 -8.59
CA ARG A 302 11.38 22.25 -7.63
C ARG A 302 11.32 22.88 -6.25
N CYS A 303 10.20 22.67 -5.59
CA CYS A 303 9.96 23.06 -4.22
C CYS A 303 9.46 21.85 -3.45
N PHE A 304 10.26 21.30 -2.55
CA PHE A 304 9.92 20.12 -1.77
C PHE A 304 9.37 20.51 -0.41
N VAL A 305 8.25 19.87 -0.03
CA VAL A 305 7.77 19.80 1.36
C VAL A 305 8.00 18.36 1.82
N PHE A 306 8.88 18.21 2.80
CA PHE A 306 9.31 16.89 3.26
C PHE A 306 9.18 16.73 4.77
N GLY A 307 8.65 15.59 5.19
CA GLY A 307 8.62 15.16 6.58
C GLY A 307 8.63 13.63 6.66
N CYS A 308 9.36 13.07 7.60
CA CYS A 308 9.60 11.64 7.67
C CYS A 308 9.58 11.10 9.09
N LEU A 309 9.39 9.78 9.24
CA LEU A 309 9.53 9.08 10.51
C LEU A 309 11.01 8.76 10.81
N LYS A 310 11.40 8.80 12.09
CA LYS A 310 12.78 8.54 12.57
C LYS A 310 13.30 7.14 12.25
N ASN A 311 12.40 6.16 12.12
CA ASN A 311 12.75 4.77 11.81
C ASN A 311 12.92 4.50 10.31
N LYS A 312 12.80 5.52 9.47
CA LYS A 312 13.09 5.42 8.03
C LYS A 312 14.47 6.00 7.73
N ASP A 313 15.10 5.56 6.65
CA ASP A 313 16.38 6.13 6.21
C ASP A 313 16.17 7.48 5.49
N TYR A 314 15.71 8.47 6.28
CA TYR A 314 15.42 9.81 5.78
C TYR A 314 16.66 10.53 5.25
N LYS A 315 17.86 10.18 5.75
CA LYS A 315 19.13 10.74 5.25
C LYS A 315 19.33 10.34 3.79
N LYS A 316 19.19 9.06 3.51
CA LYS A 316 19.31 8.54 2.14
C LYS A 316 18.22 9.05 1.23
N MET A 317 16.98 9.17 1.73
CA MET A 317 15.88 9.76 0.98
C MET A 317 16.20 11.21 0.55
N MET A 318 16.69 12.06 1.45
CA MET A 318 17.05 13.44 1.15
C MET A 318 18.24 13.54 0.18
N GLU A 319 19.23 12.65 0.30
CA GLU A 319 20.36 12.58 -0.66
C GLU A 319 19.89 12.25 -2.08
N ILE A 320 18.84 11.46 -2.22
CA ILE A 320 18.25 11.08 -3.51
C ILE A 320 17.36 12.20 -4.06
N LEU A 321 16.52 12.79 -3.20
CA LEU A 321 15.49 13.74 -3.64
C LEU A 321 16.03 15.13 -3.97
N PHE A 322 16.98 15.65 -3.16
CA PHE A 322 17.33 17.06 -3.21
C PHE A 322 18.60 17.34 -4.00
N GLU A 323 18.56 18.41 -4.79
CA GLU A 323 19.68 18.90 -5.58
C GLU A 323 19.92 20.40 -5.36
N LYS A 324 21.06 20.86 -5.87
CA LYS A 324 21.42 22.29 -5.83
C LYS A 324 20.41 23.10 -6.67
N GLY A 325 19.75 24.03 -6.03
CA GLY A 325 18.75 24.90 -6.65
C GLY A 325 17.31 24.58 -6.29
N ASP A 326 17.08 23.44 -5.64
CA ASP A 326 15.78 23.12 -5.08
C ASP A 326 15.46 24.00 -3.87
N GLU A 327 14.19 24.37 -3.71
CA GLU A 327 13.69 24.96 -2.47
C GLU A 327 13.17 23.86 -1.56
N ILE A 328 13.64 23.82 -0.30
CA ILE A 328 13.35 22.73 0.61
C ILE A 328 12.66 23.28 1.85
N TYR A 329 11.51 22.67 2.16
CA TYR A 329 10.72 22.98 3.34
C TYR A 329 10.51 21.70 4.15
N PHE A 330 10.83 21.76 5.46
CA PHE A 330 10.61 20.65 6.37
C PHE A 330 9.37 20.83 7.21
N TYR A 331 8.66 19.72 7.43
CA TYR A 331 7.47 19.68 8.28
C TYR A 331 7.60 18.60 9.36
N HIS A 332 7.28 18.99 10.58
CA HIS A 332 7.13 18.09 11.72
C HIS A 332 5.65 17.85 11.95
N PHE A 333 5.18 16.63 11.76
CA PHE A 333 3.77 16.25 11.90
C PHE A 333 3.50 15.60 13.25
N ASN A 334 2.23 15.55 13.65
CA ASN A 334 1.78 15.06 14.95
C ASN A 334 1.91 13.53 15.07
N ASN A 335 3.15 13.05 15.17
CA ASN A 335 3.49 11.67 15.44
C ASN A 335 4.76 11.64 16.32
N LYS A 336 4.72 10.87 17.41
CA LYS A 336 5.87 10.76 18.34
C LYS A 336 7.19 10.33 17.68
N ASN A 337 7.09 9.64 16.55
CA ASN A 337 8.23 9.18 15.78
C ASN A 337 8.55 10.08 14.57
N SER A 338 7.87 11.23 14.41
CA SER A 338 8.22 12.21 13.36
C SER A 338 9.59 12.81 13.64
N CYS A 339 10.41 12.94 12.60
CA CYS A 339 11.63 13.74 12.69
C CYS A 339 11.28 15.20 13.01
N THR A 340 12.03 15.81 13.89
CA THR A 340 11.95 17.25 14.12
C THR A 340 12.61 18.02 12.96
N ILE A 341 12.24 19.27 12.79
CA ILE A 341 12.85 20.14 11.75
C ILE A 341 14.37 20.21 11.93
N ASN A 342 14.86 20.34 13.18
CA ASN A 342 16.29 20.38 13.47
C ASN A 342 17.00 19.10 13.04
N GLU A 343 16.44 17.90 13.38
CA GLU A 343 17.02 16.62 12.97
C GLU A 343 17.13 16.50 11.44
N LEU A 344 16.16 17.03 10.69
CA LEU A 344 16.21 17.03 9.23
C LEU A 344 17.22 18.06 8.70
N GLN A 345 17.30 19.25 9.31
CA GLN A 345 18.24 20.29 8.91
C GLN A 345 19.70 19.92 9.17
N GLU A 346 20.00 19.23 10.26
CA GLU A 346 21.35 18.76 10.61
C GLU A 346 21.99 17.85 9.54
N VAL A 347 21.16 17.07 8.84
CA VAL A 347 21.64 16.11 7.82
C VAL A 347 21.41 16.58 6.39
N CYS A 348 20.63 17.64 6.18
CA CYS A 348 20.38 18.20 4.87
C CYS A 348 21.60 18.98 4.36
N LYS A 349 22.05 18.68 3.15
CA LYS A 349 23.20 19.34 2.51
C LYS A 349 22.88 20.72 1.92
N PHE A 350 21.60 21.08 1.88
CA PHE A 350 21.11 22.30 1.23
C PHE A 350 20.37 23.21 2.22
N PRO A 351 20.31 24.53 1.94
CA PRO A 351 19.48 25.44 2.74
C PRO A 351 18.03 25.01 2.75
N SER A 352 17.41 25.05 3.92
CA SER A 352 16.01 24.65 4.09
C SER A 352 15.28 25.59 5.04
N LYS A 353 13.94 25.60 4.92
CA LYS A 353 13.02 26.42 5.69
C LYS A 353 12.02 25.54 6.44
N GLN A 354 11.33 26.10 7.41
CA GLN A 354 10.16 25.45 8.00
C GLN A 354 8.94 25.64 7.09
N PHE A 355 8.21 24.58 6.83
CA PHE A 355 6.93 24.64 6.14
C PHE A 355 5.85 25.18 7.06
N VAL A 356 5.00 26.07 6.55
CA VAL A 356 3.85 26.64 7.27
C VAL A 356 2.57 26.32 6.52
N SER A 357 2.49 26.63 5.22
CA SER A 357 1.29 26.43 4.42
C SER A 357 1.64 26.22 2.94
N LEU A 358 0.79 25.47 2.24
CA LEU A 358 0.90 25.31 0.77
C LEU A 358 0.79 26.65 0.02
N LYS A 359 0.11 27.65 0.62
CA LYS A 359 -0.06 28.97 0.03
C LYS A 359 1.22 29.83 0.08
N ASP A 360 2.16 29.48 0.96
CA ASP A 360 3.42 30.23 1.13
C ASP A 360 4.51 29.71 0.21
N LEU A 361 4.23 28.65 -0.56
CA LEU A 361 5.18 28.07 -1.51
C LEU A 361 5.20 28.89 -2.83
N PRO A 362 6.35 29.00 -3.49
CA PRO A 362 6.47 29.72 -4.76
C PRO A 362 5.52 29.19 -5.83
N ASP A 363 4.77 30.08 -6.48
CA ASP A 363 3.76 29.68 -7.48
C ASP A 363 4.37 29.14 -8.78
N ASP A 364 5.53 29.65 -9.17
CA ASP A 364 6.22 29.28 -10.41
C ASP A 364 6.95 27.93 -10.32
N ASN A 365 7.18 27.42 -9.12
CA ASN A 365 7.90 26.16 -8.89
C ASN A 365 6.94 24.97 -8.95
N LEU A 366 7.47 23.81 -9.38
CA LEU A 366 6.81 22.53 -9.18
C LEU A 366 6.87 22.18 -7.69
N LYS A 367 5.72 22.10 -7.03
CA LYS A 367 5.58 21.81 -5.61
C LYS A 367 5.47 20.29 -5.42
N ILE A 368 6.33 19.71 -4.60
CA ILE A 368 6.35 18.26 -4.33
C ILE A 368 6.17 18.02 -2.84
N VAL A 369 5.11 17.34 -2.45
CA VAL A 369 4.84 16.98 -1.06
C VAL A 369 5.06 15.48 -0.89
N CYS A 370 6.08 15.11 -0.08
CA CYS A 370 6.49 13.70 0.04
C CYS A 370 7.17 13.38 1.38
N GLY A 371 7.34 12.09 1.70
CA GLY A 371 8.12 11.59 2.84
C GLY A 371 7.33 10.76 3.85
N SER A 372 6.01 10.97 4.00
CA SER A 372 5.21 10.20 4.96
C SER A 372 3.71 10.30 4.68
N PHE A 373 2.99 9.19 4.75
CA PHE A 373 1.52 9.17 4.75
C PHE A 373 0.92 10.03 5.88
N TYR A 374 1.52 10.00 7.07
CA TYR A 374 1.05 10.80 8.21
C TYR A 374 1.13 12.29 7.95
N MET A 375 2.22 12.75 7.30
CA MET A 375 2.36 14.14 6.90
C MET A 375 1.29 14.53 5.88
N LEU A 376 1.07 13.68 4.87
CA LEU A 376 0.06 13.93 3.83
C LEU A 376 -1.32 14.11 4.43
N ASN A 377 -1.69 13.28 5.41
CA ASN A 377 -2.97 13.40 6.13
C ASN A 377 -3.17 14.78 6.77
N GLU A 378 -2.10 15.39 7.30
CA GLU A 378 -2.21 16.67 8.01
C GLU A 378 -2.22 17.88 7.08
N ILE A 379 -1.41 17.88 6.02
CA ILE A 379 -1.18 19.10 5.24
C ILE A 379 -1.91 19.14 3.91
N ILE A 380 -2.39 17.99 3.42
CA ILE A 380 -3.12 17.91 2.15
C ILE A 380 -4.63 17.90 2.41
N PRO A 381 -5.39 18.85 1.85
CA PRO A 381 -6.84 18.80 1.91
C PRO A 381 -7.39 17.55 1.23
N GLN A 382 -8.30 16.84 1.90
CA GLN A 382 -8.92 15.62 1.38
C GLN A 382 -9.57 15.82 -0.01
N SER A 383 -10.07 17.02 -0.29
CA SER A 383 -10.65 17.40 -1.59
C SER A 383 -9.66 17.40 -2.75
N LEU A 384 -8.35 17.42 -2.50
CA LEU A 384 -7.32 17.32 -3.54
C LEU A 384 -6.95 15.89 -3.89
N VAL A 385 -7.37 14.93 -3.07
CA VAL A 385 -6.93 13.53 -3.17
C VAL A 385 -8.07 12.61 -3.63
N ARG A 386 -9.31 12.98 -3.37
CA ARG A 386 -10.54 12.22 -3.73
C ARG A 386 -11.08 12.53 -5.13
#